data_819977d710bd889946c941f8076d40d6
#
_entry.id   819977d710bd889946c941f8076d40d6
#
_cell.length_a   1.000
_cell.length_b   1.000
_cell.length_c   1.000
_cell.angle_alpha   90.00
_cell.angle_beta   90.00
_cell.angle_gamma   90.00
#
_symmetry.space_group_name_H-M   'P 1'
#
loop_
_entity.id
_entity.type
_entity.pdbx_description
1 polymer ?
#
loop_
_entity_poly.entity_id
_entity_poly.type
_entity_poly.pdbx_seq_one_letter_code
_entity_poly.pdbx_strand_id
1 'polypeptide(L)'
;VASDMFSILDVMDMVKESTCDIYTYGVGKVMSAGVPILAAGTKGKRKIGKNCRIMLHNVLAGARGTIFNMENELEEVKWVQDSYIETLASYTKMTKSKIKKMLKTQRDVYISAEEAIELGIADEII
;
A
#
# COMPACT_ATOMS: atom_id res chain seq x y z
N VAL A 1 12.88 4.08 0.64
CA VAL A 1 11.91 2.98 0.62
C VAL A 1 10.59 3.40 -0.05
N ALA A 2 9.96 4.51 0.39
CA ALA A 2 8.71 4.97 -0.23
C ALA A 2 8.91 5.34 -1.71
N SER A 3 10.01 5.99 -2.05
CA SER A 3 10.33 6.34 -3.44
C SER A 3 10.50 5.10 -4.32
N ASP A 4 11.09 4.04 -3.78
CA ASP A 4 11.23 2.77 -4.49
C ASP A 4 9.86 2.14 -4.77
N MET A 5 8.97 2.17 -3.77
CA MET A 5 7.61 1.71 -3.94
C MET A 5 6.88 2.47 -5.05
N PHE A 6 6.92 3.79 -5.02
CA PHE A 6 6.27 4.61 -6.04
C PHE A 6 6.85 4.36 -7.44
N SER A 7 8.16 4.17 -7.54
CA SER A 7 8.79 3.82 -8.82
C SER A 7 8.29 2.50 -9.37
N ILE A 8 8.18 1.49 -8.52
CA ILE A 8 7.67 0.17 -8.90
C ILE A 8 6.21 0.30 -9.36
N LEU A 9 5.39 1.04 -8.62
CA LEU A 9 3.98 1.23 -8.96
C LEU A 9 3.80 1.95 -10.30
N ASP A 10 4.60 2.97 -10.56
CA ASP A 10 4.56 3.69 -11.83
C ASP A 10 4.88 2.77 -13.00
N VAL A 11 5.91 1.93 -12.86
CA VAL A 11 6.27 0.95 -13.89
C VAL A 11 5.18 -0.10 -14.07
N MET A 12 4.60 -0.58 -12.97
CA MET A 12 3.49 -1.54 -13.05
C MET A 12 2.30 -0.95 -13.81
N ASP A 13 1.95 0.29 -13.53
CA ASP A 13 0.86 0.97 -14.23
C ASP A 13 1.15 1.12 -15.73
N MET A 14 2.37 1.50 -16.08
CA MET A 14 2.80 1.59 -17.48
C MET A 14 2.69 0.24 -18.20
N VAL A 15 3.12 -0.83 -17.55
CA VAL A 15 3.06 -2.19 -18.12
C VAL A 15 1.61 -2.64 -18.33
N LYS A 16 0.73 -2.38 -17.36
CA LYS A 16 -0.69 -2.72 -17.48
C LYS A 16 -1.37 -1.97 -18.63
N GLU A 17 -1.00 -0.71 -18.82
CA GLU A 17 -1.53 0.11 -19.94
C GLU A 17 -1.11 -0.42 -21.30
N SER A 18 0.01 -1.13 -21.38
CA SER A 18 0.52 -1.71 -22.64
C SER A 18 -0.07 -3.08 -22.98
N THR A 19 -1.20 -3.46 -22.39
CA THR A 19 -1.90 -4.76 -22.61
C THR A 19 -1.19 -5.98 -22.03
N CYS A 20 -0.28 -5.79 -21.10
CA CYS A 20 0.40 -6.87 -20.40
C CYS A 20 -0.17 -7.01 -18.97
N ASP A 21 -0.70 -8.19 -18.67
CA ASP A 21 -1.19 -8.47 -17.32
C ASP A 21 -0.03 -8.64 -16.33
N ILE A 22 -0.23 -8.15 -15.12
CA ILE A 22 0.71 -8.36 -14.02
C ILE A 22 0.04 -9.22 -12.96
N TYR A 23 0.63 -10.37 -12.70
CA TYR A 23 0.21 -11.25 -11.62
C TYR A 23 1.00 -10.90 -10.36
N THR A 24 0.32 -10.74 -9.25
CA THR A 24 0.96 -10.52 -7.96
C THR A 24 0.59 -11.63 -6.98
N TYR A 25 1.53 -11.99 -6.13
CA TYR A 25 1.36 -13.07 -5.16
C TYR A 25 1.83 -12.60 -3.79
N GLY A 26 0.91 -12.58 -2.83
CA GLY A 26 1.24 -12.31 -1.43
C GLY A 26 1.43 -13.63 -0.70
N VAL A 27 2.63 -13.89 -0.22
CA VAL A 27 2.99 -15.15 0.46
C VAL A 27 3.69 -14.84 1.78
N GLY A 28 3.27 -15.51 2.83
CA GLY A 28 3.84 -15.34 4.17
C GLY A 28 3.42 -14.03 4.81
N LYS A 29 4.03 -12.92 4.44
CA LYS A 29 3.62 -11.61 4.92
C LYS A 29 3.86 -10.54 3.87
N VAL A 30 2.93 -9.60 3.81
CA VAL A 30 2.99 -8.44 2.92
C VAL A 30 2.78 -7.20 3.79
N MET A 31 3.80 -6.40 3.94
CA MET A 31 3.81 -5.32 4.92
C MET A 31 4.12 -3.98 4.28
N SER A 32 3.49 -2.92 4.78
CA SER A 32 3.81 -1.54 4.44
C SER A 32 3.82 -1.30 2.92
N ALA A 33 4.97 -1.02 2.34
CA ALA A 33 5.14 -0.79 0.89
C ALA A 33 4.74 -1.98 0.02
N GLY A 34 4.81 -3.18 0.56
CA GLY A 34 4.40 -4.41 -0.16
C GLY A 34 2.91 -4.46 -0.44
N VAL A 35 2.09 -3.81 0.40
CA VAL A 35 0.63 -3.87 0.26
C VAL A 35 0.14 -3.19 -1.03
N PRO A 36 0.53 -1.95 -1.34
CA PRO A 36 0.16 -1.35 -2.62
C PRO A 36 0.71 -2.13 -3.82
N ILE A 37 1.89 -2.70 -3.71
CA ILE A 37 2.48 -3.50 -4.79
C ILE A 37 1.62 -4.74 -5.08
N LEU A 38 1.20 -5.45 -4.05
CA LEU A 38 0.27 -6.57 -4.21
C LEU A 38 -1.02 -6.10 -4.87
N ALA A 39 -1.59 -5.01 -4.38
CA ALA A 39 -2.86 -4.47 -4.85
C ALA A 39 -2.78 -3.90 -6.26
N ALA A 40 -1.59 -3.51 -6.73
CA ALA A 40 -1.38 -2.91 -8.03
C ALA A 40 -1.33 -3.90 -9.18
N GLY A 41 -1.36 -5.20 -8.92
CA GLY A 41 -1.46 -6.21 -9.96
C GLY A 41 -2.75 -6.05 -10.79
N THR A 42 -2.80 -6.68 -11.93
CA THR A 42 -4.01 -6.69 -12.77
C THR A 42 -5.18 -7.26 -11.98
N LYS A 43 -6.30 -6.56 -11.96
CA LYS A 43 -7.50 -7.02 -11.24
C LYS A 43 -7.93 -8.39 -11.78
N GLY A 44 -8.21 -9.30 -10.87
CA GLY A 44 -8.46 -10.71 -11.16
C GLY A 44 -7.21 -11.58 -11.12
N LYS A 45 -6.03 -10.96 -11.08
CA LYS A 45 -4.73 -11.66 -11.14
C LYS A 45 -3.88 -11.46 -9.87
N ARG A 46 -4.47 -10.88 -8.84
CA ARG A 46 -3.80 -10.64 -7.55
C ARG A 46 -4.14 -11.77 -6.60
N LYS A 47 -3.15 -12.56 -6.22
CA LYS A 47 -3.36 -13.77 -5.43
C LYS A 47 -2.69 -13.67 -4.07
N ILE A 48 -3.28 -14.29 -3.07
CA ILE A 48 -2.76 -14.26 -1.71
C ILE A 48 -2.82 -15.66 -1.10
N GLY A 49 -1.74 -16.06 -0.45
CA GLY A 49 -1.71 -17.33 0.30
C GLY A 49 -2.65 -17.28 1.51
N LYS A 50 -3.31 -18.38 1.81
CA LYS A 50 -4.27 -18.46 2.91
C LYS A 50 -3.66 -18.13 4.29
N ASN A 51 -2.37 -18.29 4.43
CA ASN A 51 -1.65 -18.01 5.68
C ASN A 51 -0.92 -16.66 5.65
N CYS A 52 -1.08 -15.89 4.58
CA CYS A 52 -0.42 -14.61 4.45
C CYS A 52 -1.02 -13.58 5.41
N ARG A 53 -0.16 -12.82 6.08
CA ARG A 53 -0.56 -11.68 6.91
C ARG A 53 -0.18 -10.39 6.22
N ILE A 54 -1.13 -9.49 6.17
CA ILE A 54 -0.93 -8.14 5.63
C ILE A 54 -0.83 -7.17 6.79
N MET A 55 0.04 -6.17 6.68
CA MET A 55 0.14 -5.13 7.70
C MET A 55 0.27 -3.76 7.07
N LEU A 56 -0.61 -2.86 7.50
CA LEU A 56 -0.57 -1.43 7.16
C LEU A 56 -0.11 -0.64 8.37
N HIS A 57 0.65 0.41 8.13
CA HIS A 57 1.00 1.36 9.18
C HIS A 57 1.23 2.75 8.59
N ASN A 58 1.21 3.75 9.46
CA ASN A 58 1.54 5.11 9.06
C ASN A 58 3.01 5.22 8.63
N VAL A 59 3.29 6.18 7.78
CA VAL A 59 4.66 6.48 7.37
C VAL A 59 5.45 6.92 8.60
N LEU A 60 6.61 6.29 8.80
CA LEU A 60 7.51 6.63 9.88
C LEU A 60 8.31 7.89 9.52
N ALA A 61 8.43 8.79 10.48
CA ALA A 61 9.11 10.05 10.29
C ALA A 61 10.13 10.29 11.41
N GLY A 62 11.23 10.95 11.06
CA GLY A 62 12.21 11.45 12.01
C GLY A 62 12.91 12.64 11.39
N ALA A 63 12.99 13.74 12.12
CA ALA A 63 13.60 14.96 11.63
C ALA A 63 14.66 15.45 12.57
N ARG A 64 15.76 15.97 12.01
CA ARG A 64 16.88 16.61 12.74
C ARG A 64 17.27 17.87 12.01
N GLY A 65 17.88 18.80 12.73
CA GLY A 65 18.41 20.03 12.17
C GLY A 65 17.62 21.25 12.62
N THR A 66 17.59 22.28 11.78
CA THR A 66 16.87 23.52 12.08
C THR A 66 15.37 23.31 12.03
N ILE A 67 14.62 24.26 12.61
CA ILE A 67 13.16 24.24 12.54
C ILE A 67 12.69 24.22 11.10
N PHE A 68 13.32 24.99 10.23
CA PHE A 68 12.97 25.02 8.79
C PHE A 68 13.18 23.68 8.11
N ASN A 69 14.28 22.99 8.40
CA ASN A 69 14.53 21.65 7.87
C ASN A 69 13.51 20.65 8.37
N MET A 70 13.13 20.73 9.64
CA MET A 70 12.13 19.87 10.25
C MET A 70 10.75 20.09 9.64
N GLU A 71 10.38 21.35 9.39
CA GLU A 71 9.12 21.69 8.73
C GLU A 71 9.06 21.14 7.29
N ASN A 72 10.15 21.31 6.54
CA ASN A 72 10.22 20.79 5.17
C ASN A 72 10.11 19.27 5.14
N GLU A 73 10.78 18.59 6.05
CA GLU A 73 10.70 17.13 6.15
C GLU A 73 9.30 16.67 6.54
N LEU A 74 8.64 17.38 7.46
CA LEU A 74 7.27 17.06 7.86
C LEU A 74 6.30 17.20 6.67
N GLU A 75 6.45 18.22 5.85
CA GLU A 75 5.64 18.38 4.63
C GLU A 75 5.84 17.23 3.68
N GLU A 76 7.08 16.81 3.46
CA GLU A 76 7.41 15.67 2.59
C GLU A 76 6.81 14.36 3.14
N VAL A 77 6.92 14.13 4.43
CA VAL A 77 6.33 12.95 5.07
C VAL A 77 4.81 12.94 4.92
N LYS A 78 4.17 14.09 5.07
CA LYS A 78 2.72 14.20 4.85
C LYS A 78 2.35 13.89 3.41
N TRP A 79 3.13 14.38 2.46
CA TRP A 79 2.91 14.07 1.05
C TRP A 79 3.02 12.57 0.77
N VAL A 80 4.03 11.92 1.34
CA VAL A 80 4.23 10.47 1.21
C VAL A 80 3.06 9.71 1.82
N GLN A 81 2.61 10.12 3.03
CA GLN A 81 1.48 9.50 3.71
C GLN A 81 0.20 9.63 2.87
N ASP A 82 -0.10 10.82 2.38
CA ASP A 82 -1.29 11.07 1.57
C ASP A 82 -1.23 10.30 0.25
N SER A 83 -0.06 10.26 -0.39
CA SER A 83 0.14 9.51 -1.63
C SER A 83 -0.02 8.01 -1.42
N TYR A 84 0.47 7.49 -0.31
CA TYR A 84 0.29 6.09 0.07
C TYR A 84 -1.20 5.74 0.19
N ILE A 85 -1.94 6.55 0.94
CA ILE A 85 -3.38 6.37 1.14
C ILE A 85 -4.13 6.45 -0.18
N GLU A 86 -3.83 7.44 -0.98
CA GLU A 86 -4.45 7.67 -2.27
C GLU A 86 -4.21 6.52 -3.25
N THR A 87 -2.96 6.06 -3.31
CA THR A 87 -2.55 4.92 -4.12
C THR A 87 -3.26 3.64 -3.68
N LEU A 88 -3.28 3.37 -2.39
CA LEU A 88 -3.95 2.19 -1.85
C LEU A 88 -5.45 2.22 -2.14
N ALA A 89 -6.09 3.38 -2.00
CA ALA A 89 -7.50 3.55 -2.33
C ALA A 89 -7.77 3.29 -3.82
N SER A 90 -6.85 3.70 -4.69
CA SER A 90 -7.04 3.54 -6.14
C SER A 90 -6.99 2.08 -6.61
N TYR A 91 -6.24 1.22 -5.92
CA TYR A 91 -6.11 -0.19 -6.29
C TYR A 91 -7.06 -1.13 -5.55
N THR A 92 -7.73 -0.66 -4.51
CA THR A 92 -8.56 -1.50 -3.64
C THR A 92 -10.00 -1.04 -3.62
N LYS A 93 -10.83 -1.71 -2.84
CA LYS A 93 -12.22 -1.28 -2.57
C LYS A 93 -12.32 -0.31 -1.40
N MET A 94 -11.21 -0.02 -0.73
CA MET A 94 -11.20 0.91 0.40
C MET A 94 -11.23 2.35 -0.07
N THR A 95 -12.01 3.18 0.61
CA THR A 95 -11.97 4.63 0.42
C THR A 95 -10.80 5.23 1.20
N LYS A 96 -10.36 6.42 0.79
CA LYS A 96 -9.34 7.17 1.54
C LYS A 96 -9.77 7.38 2.99
N SER A 97 -11.04 7.68 3.21
CA SER A 97 -11.62 7.88 4.53
C SER A 97 -11.49 6.65 5.41
N LYS A 98 -11.78 5.47 4.86
CA LYS A 98 -11.66 4.20 5.57
C LYS A 98 -10.21 3.90 5.94
N ILE A 99 -9.29 4.10 5.01
CA ILE A 99 -7.86 3.86 5.25
C ILE A 99 -7.33 4.80 6.34
N LYS A 100 -7.68 6.07 6.27
CA LYS A 100 -7.31 7.06 7.29
C LYS A 100 -7.81 6.65 8.68
N LYS A 101 -9.05 6.20 8.74
CA LYS A 101 -9.65 5.76 10.01
C LYS A 101 -8.91 4.54 10.58
N MET A 102 -8.60 3.56 9.76
CA MET A 102 -7.85 2.37 10.16
C MET A 102 -6.49 2.75 10.73
N LEU A 103 -5.75 3.63 10.04
CA LEU A 103 -4.42 4.05 10.44
C LEU A 103 -4.42 4.96 11.68
N LYS A 104 -5.54 5.62 11.97
CA LYS A 104 -5.70 6.48 13.14
C LYS A 104 -5.97 5.69 14.41
N THR A 105 -6.72 4.61 14.30
CA THR A 105 -7.18 3.82 15.46
C THR A 105 -6.19 2.78 15.91
N GLN A 106 -5.29 2.35 15.04
CA GLN A 106 -4.32 1.31 15.34
C GLN A 106 -2.94 1.71 14.82
N ARG A 107 -1.91 1.37 15.58
CA ARG A 107 -0.53 1.62 15.19
C ARG A 107 -0.14 0.75 13.99
N ASP A 108 -0.38 -0.54 14.10
CA ASP A 108 -0.18 -1.52 13.04
C ASP A 108 -1.50 -2.22 12.79
N VAL A 109 -1.96 -2.20 11.55
CA VAL A 109 -3.24 -2.80 11.17
C VAL A 109 -2.96 -4.12 10.47
N TYR A 110 -3.29 -5.22 11.13
CA TYR A 110 -3.13 -6.55 10.56
C TYR A 110 -4.40 -7.01 9.87
N ILE A 111 -4.24 -7.59 8.70
CA ILE A 111 -5.33 -8.01 7.82
C ILE A 111 -5.09 -9.46 7.42
N SER A 112 -6.11 -10.31 7.54
CA SER A 112 -6.06 -11.71 7.11
C SER A 112 -6.20 -11.82 5.60
N ALA A 113 -5.96 -13.02 5.07
CA ALA A 113 -6.16 -13.29 3.64
C ALA A 113 -7.63 -13.06 3.23
N GLU A 114 -8.58 -13.52 4.05
CA GLU A 114 -10.02 -13.35 3.81
C GLU A 114 -10.40 -11.86 3.79
N GLU A 115 -9.93 -11.10 4.77
CA GLU A 115 -10.17 -9.67 4.84
C GLU A 115 -9.54 -8.94 3.64
N ALA A 116 -8.38 -9.40 3.17
CA ALA A 116 -7.71 -8.81 2.00
C ALA A 116 -8.57 -8.95 0.74
N ILE A 117 -9.27 -10.06 0.58
CA ILE A 117 -10.21 -10.24 -0.52
C ILE A 117 -11.40 -9.28 -0.38
N GLU A 118 -11.97 -9.17 0.81
CA GLU A 118 -13.10 -8.27 1.08
C GLU A 118 -12.74 -6.81 0.82
N LEU A 119 -11.54 -6.41 1.22
CA LEU A 119 -11.05 -5.05 1.04
C LEU A 119 -10.56 -4.76 -0.39
N GLY A 120 -10.48 -5.77 -1.22
CA GLY A 120 -10.02 -5.63 -2.60
C GLY A 120 -8.51 -5.47 -2.75
N ILE A 121 -7.74 -5.88 -1.75
CA ILE A 121 -6.27 -5.88 -1.82
C ILE A 121 -5.78 -7.01 -2.73
N ALA A 122 -6.48 -8.13 -2.72
CA ALA A 122 -6.23 -9.27 -3.58
C ALA A 122 -7.55 -9.84 -4.10
N ASP A 123 -7.47 -10.73 -5.08
CA ASP A 123 -8.64 -11.26 -5.77
C ASP A 123 -8.94 -12.70 -5.43
N GLU A 124 -7.92 -13.50 -5.13
CA GLU A 124 -8.07 -14.95 -4.94
C GLU A 124 -7.12 -15.45 -3.85
N ILE A 125 -7.63 -16.33 -2.99
CA ILE A 125 -6.81 -17.05 -2.01
C ILE A 125 -6.33 -18.35 -2.66
N ILE A 126 -5.04 -18.57 -2.59
CA ILE A 126 -4.42 -19.78 -3.12
C ILE A 126 -3.94 -20.73 -2.02
#